data_404106fec38f67cd9beea1984887044f
#
_entry.id   404106fec38f67cd9beea1984887044f
#
_cell.length_a   1.000
_cell.length_b   1.000
_cell.length_c   1.000
_cell.angle_alpha   90.00
_cell.angle_beta   90.00
_cell.angle_gamma   90.00
#
_symmetry.space_group_name_H-M   'P 1'
#
loop_
_entity.id
_entity.type
_entity.pdbx_description
1 polymer ?
#
loop_
_entity_poly.entity_id
_entity_poly.type
_entity_poly.pdbx_seq_one_letter_code
_entity_poly.pdbx_strand_id
1 'polypeptide(L)'
;MAKVNALVLALGASLAVVAAPALAQASLAMLDSLDKGGWELRYRDGSTARKVCLRSGREFIQLRHRGSGCNRFVVEDGAREVTIQYTCRGNGYGRTSIRKETGSLVQIDSQGIADGKPFEFSAEARRTGSCN
;
A
#
# COMPACT_ATOMS: atom_id res chain seq x y z
N MET A 1 -63.60 -27.30 43.58
CA MET A 1 -62.19 -26.85 43.74
C MET A 1 -61.46 -27.10 42.47
N ALA A 2 -61.31 -26.07 41.68
CA ALA A 2 -60.58 -26.13 40.40
C ALA A 2 -59.18 -25.56 40.61
N LYS A 3 -58.16 -26.39 40.44
CA LYS A 3 -56.78 -25.95 40.45
C LYS A 3 -56.43 -25.42 39.06
N VAL A 4 -56.13 -24.12 38.94
CA VAL A 4 -55.67 -23.47 37.74
C VAL A 4 -54.15 -23.59 37.74
N ASN A 5 -53.58 -24.40 36.84
CA ASN A 5 -52.16 -24.47 36.58
C ASN A 5 -51.78 -23.32 35.64
N ALA A 6 -51.06 -22.35 36.19
CA ALA A 6 -50.45 -21.30 35.35
C ALA A 6 -49.21 -21.82 34.64
N LEU A 7 -49.29 -21.93 33.32
CA LEU A 7 -48.18 -22.27 32.46
C LEU A 7 -47.39 -20.98 32.16
N VAL A 8 -46.20 -20.84 32.74
CA VAL A 8 -45.30 -19.73 32.46
C VAL A 8 -44.50 -20.07 31.20
N LEU A 9 -44.87 -19.42 30.09
CA LEU A 9 -44.08 -19.45 28.86
C LEU A 9 -42.90 -18.45 28.97
N ALA A 10 -41.70 -18.99 29.16
CA ALA A 10 -40.48 -18.19 29.08
C ALA A 10 -40.13 -17.97 27.62
N LEU A 11 -40.33 -16.75 27.12
CA LEU A 11 -39.78 -16.33 25.82
C LEU A 11 -38.28 -16.07 25.97
N GLY A 12 -37.46 -17.00 25.49
CA GLY A 12 -36.01 -16.81 25.33
C GLY A 12 -35.74 -15.90 24.14
N ALA A 13 -35.37 -14.66 24.40
CA ALA A 13 -34.89 -13.76 23.35
C ALA A 13 -33.45 -14.14 22.99
N SER A 14 -33.28 -14.82 21.84
CA SER A 14 -31.96 -15.11 21.27
C SER A 14 -31.40 -13.83 20.65
N LEU A 15 -30.40 -13.19 21.29
CA LEU A 15 -29.61 -12.13 20.68
C LEU A 15 -28.72 -12.75 19.58
N ALA A 16 -29.07 -12.56 18.32
CA ALA A 16 -28.16 -12.84 17.22
C ALA A 16 -27.09 -11.75 17.18
N VAL A 17 -25.86 -12.08 17.61
CA VAL A 17 -24.70 -11.23 17.45
C VAL A 17 -24.31 -11.26 15.96
N VAL A 18 -24.64 -10.23 15.22
CA VAL A 18 -24.17 -10.03 13.85
C VAL A 18 -22.71 -9.58 13.94
N ALA A 19 -21.77 -10.51 13.71
CA ALA A 19 -20.36 -10.17 13.56
C ALA A 19 -20.19 -9.39 12.24
N ALA A 20 -19.96 -8.08 12.33
CA ALA A 20 -19.58 -7.27 11.18
C ALA A 20 -18.20 -7.74 10.67
N PRO A 21 -18.01 -7.95 9.36
CA PRO A 21 -16.68 -8.27 8.84
C PRO A 21 -15.75 -7.10 9.15
N ALA A 22 -14.69 -7.36 9.91
CA ALA A 22 -13.61 -6.40 10.09
C ALA A 22 -12.94 -6.23 8.73
N LEU A 23 -13.09 -5.05 8.11
CA LEU A 23 -12.32 -4.69 6.93
C LEU A 23 -10.86 -4.61 7.34
N ALA A 24 -10.07 -5.60 6.97
CA ALA A 24 -8.63 -5.58 7.19
C ALA A 24 -8.04 -4.38 6.43
N GLN A 25 -7.44 -3.44 7.16
CA GLN A 25 -6.70 -2.35 6.52
C GLN A 25 -5.48 -2.91 5.81
N ALA A 26 -5.26 -2.46 4.57
CA ALA A 26 -4.08 -2.83 3.80
C ALA A 26 -2.81 -2.36 4.53
N SER A 27 -1.94 -3.29 4.88
CA SER A 27 -0.73 -3.03 5.67
C SER A 27 0.50 -2.73 4.81
N LEU A 28 0.47 -3.12 3.52
CA LEU A 28 1.62 -3.08 2.61
C LEU A 28 2.83 -3.86 3.17
N ALA A 29 2.57 -5.01 3.77
CA ALA A 29 3.58 -5.84 4.43
C ALA A 29 4.73 -6.25 3.50
N MET A 30 4.48 -6.37 2.20
CA MET A 30 5.52 -6.63 1.22
C MET A 30 6.60 -5.54 1.26
N LEU A 31 6.24 -4.27 1.40
CA LEU A 31 7.19 -3.16 1.50
C LEU A 31 8.02 -3.22 2.77
N ASP A 32 7.43 -3.68 3.88
CA ASP A 32 8.16 -3.85 5.16
C ASP A 32 9.21 -4.96 5.06
N SER A 33 9.04 -5.91 4.15
CA SER A 33 9.96 -7.04 3.92
C SER A 33 11.15 -6.70 3.04
N LEU A 34 11.24 -5.47 2.51
CA LEU A 34 12.39 -5.02 1.74
C LEU A 34 13.55 -4.65 2.65
N ASP A 35 14.76 -4.97 2.22
CA ASP A 35 15.98 -4.65 2.95
C ASP A 35 16.19 -3.14 3.03
N LYS A 36 16.37 -2.61 4.23
CA LYS A 36 16.62 -1.18 4.46
C LYS A 36 18.00 -0.79 3.97
N GLY A 37 18.18 0.45 3.58
CA GLY A 37 19.48 0.98 3.17
C GLY A 37 19.42 1.82 1.90
N GLY A 38 20.57 1.96 1.26
CA GLY A 38 20.72 2.67 0.00
C GLY A 38 20.33 1.79 -1.18
N TRP A 39 19.52 2.35 -2.05
CA TRP A 39 19.04 1.71 -3.26
C TRP A 39 19.33 2.58 -4.47
N GLU A 40 19.59 1.95 -5.61
CA GLU A 40 19.74 2.62 -6.91
C GLU A 40 18.61 2.23 -7.84
N LEU A 41 17.93 3.24 -8.39
CA LEU A 41 16.92 3.07 -9.42
C LEU A 41 17.56 3.26 -10.79
N ARG A 42 17.41 2.27 -11.64
CA ARG A 42 17.81 2.34 -13.05
C ARG A 42 16.56 2.35 -13.91
N TYR A 43 16.35 3.44 -14.60
CA TYR A 43 15.21 3.63 -15.49
C TYR A 43 15.41 2.89 -16.79
N ARG A 44 14.36 2.26 -17.31
CA ARG A 44 14.41 1.50 -18.56
C ARG A 44 14.60 2.36 -19.80
N ASP A 45 14.25 3.63 -19.73
CA ASP A 45 14.48 4.61 -20.81
C ASP A 45 15.95 5.06 -20.93
N GLY A 46 16.82 4.57 -20.05
CA GLY A 46 18.25 4.93 -20.04
C GLY A 46 18.55 6.28 -19.37
N SER A 47 17.56 6.95 -18.79
CA SER A 47 17.81 8.19 -18.05
C SER A 47 18.68 7.96 -16.81
N THR A 48 19.23 9.04 -16.26
CA THR A 48 20.18 8.99 -15.15
C THR A 48 19.62 8.23 -13.95
N ALA A 49 20.39 7.26 -13.46
CA ALA A 49 20.07 6.49 -12.28
C ALA A 49 19.89 7.41 -11.05
N ARG A 50 19.01 7.02 -10.15
CA ARG A 50 18.69 7.78 -8.95
C ARG A 50 18.95 6.94 -7.71
N LYS A 51 19.53 7.56 -6.68
CA LYS A 51 19.71 6.93 -5.37
C LYS A 51 18.55 7.28 -4.45
N VAL A 52 18.09 6.29 -3.69
CA VAL A 52 17.02 6.41 -2.69
C VAL A 52 17.47 5.73 -1.42
N CYS A 53 17.30 6.38 -0.27
CA CYS A 53 17.44 5.75 1.03
C CYS A 53 16.11 5.14 1.45
N LEU A 54 16.07 3.82 1.54
CA LEU A 54 14.88 3.06 1.89
C LEU A 54 14.84 2.81 3.40
N ARG A 55 13.83 3.36 4.07
CA ARG A 55 13.60 3.19 5.52
C ARG A 55 12.37 2.35 5.81
N SER A 56 11.34 2.48 5.00
CA SER A 56 10.06 1.79 5.18
C SER A 56 9.58 1.01 3.95
N GLY A 57 10.24 1.18 2.81
CA GLY A 57 9.78 0.70 1.51
C GLY A 57 8.77 1.62 0.82
N ARG A 58 8.13 2.50 1.58
CA ARG A 58 7.09 3.41 1.07
C ARG A 58 7.66 4.59 0.29
N GLU A 59 8.95 4.80 0.37
CA GLU A 59 9.70 5.79 -0.41
C GLU A 59 9.58 5.55 -1.92
N PHE A 60 9.33 4.30 -2.33
CA PHE A 60 9.13 3.96 -3.73
C PHE A 60 7.75 4.35 -4.29
N ILE A 61 6.78 4.68 -3.43
CA ILE A 61 5.41 4.95 -3.89
C ILE A 61 5.30 6.25 -4.68
N GLN A 62 5.96 7.32 -4.20
CA GLN A 62 5.78 8.69 -4.68
C GLN A 62 7.06 9.29 -5.24
N LEU A 63 7.77 8.58 -6.10
CA LEU A 63 9.07 9.03 -6.61
C LEU A 63 9.00 10.34 -7.40
N ARG A 64 7.87 10.65 -8.02
CA ARG A 64 7.64 11.91 -8.75
C ARG A 64 6.98 13.00 -7.91
N HIS A 65 6.45 12.66 -6.74
CA HIS A 65 5.79 13.58 -5.82
C HIS A 65 6.45 13.52 -4.46
N ARG A 66 7.61 14.16 -4.34
CA ARG A 66 8.30 14.25 -3.05
C ARG A 66 7.56 15.20 -2.13
N GLY A 67 7.34 14.81 -0.91
CA GLY A 67 6.75 15.63 0.12
C GLY A 67 5.56 14.97 0.80
N SER A 68 4.99 15.70 1.75
CA SER A 68 3.82 15.32 2.52
C SER A 68 2.54 15.87 1.89
N GLY A 69 1.38 15.42 2.37
CA GLY A 69 0.09 15.94 1.94
C GLY A 69 -0.55 15.19 0.78
N CYS A 70 -0.03 14.01 0.43
CA CYS A 70 -0.67 13.13 -0.53
C CYS A 70 -1.55 12.11 0.19
N ASN A 71 -2.75 11.88 -0.33
CA ASN A 71 -3.63 10.81 0.11
C ASN A 71 -3.35 9.54 -0.71
N ARG A 72 -3.33 8.39 -0.06
CA ARG A 72 -3.03 7.11 -0.69
C ARG A 72 -4.23 6.18 -0.63
N PHE A 73 -4.45 5.46 -1.72
CA PHE A 73 -5.43 4.39 -1.83
C PHE A 73 -4.72 3.12 -2.29
N VAL A 74 -4.83 2.04 -1.51
CA VAL A 74 -4.23 0.76 -1.87
C VAL A 74 -5.16 0.02 -2.82
N VAL A 75 -4.68 -0.23 -4.03
CA VAL A 75 -5.41 -0.96 -5.08
C VAL A 75 -5.14 -2.45 -4.96
N GLU A 76 -3.90 -2.82 -4.65
CA GLU A 76 -3.46 -4.21 -4.48
C GLU A 76 -2.46 -4.29 -3.32
N ASP A 77 -2.65 -5.26 -2.44
CA ASP A 77 -1.78 -5.52 -1.29
C ASP A 77 -1.43 -7.01 -1.24
N GLY A 78 -0.56 -7.42 -2.15
CA GLY A 78 -0.13 -8.81 -2.29
C GLY A 78 1.22 -9.09 -1.63
N ALA A 79 1.56 -10.36 -1.49
CA ALA A 79 2.82 -10.80 -0.91
C ALA A 79 4.04 -10.48 -1.79
N ARG A 80 3.84 -10.32 -3.09
CA ARG A 80 4.91 -10.05 -4.06
C ARG A 80 4.72 -8.78 -4.86
N GLU A 81 3.52 -8.23 -4.87
CA GLU A 81 3.20 -7.02 -5.60
C GLU A 81 2.21 -6.16 -4.83
N VAL A 82 2.46 -4.87 -4.81
CA VAL A 82 1.55 -3.86 -4.28
C VAL A 82 1.31 -2.81 -5.34
N THR A 83 0.08 -2.30 -5.40
CA THR A 83 -0.29 -1.17 -6.26
C THR A 83 -0.97 -0.11 -5.44
N ILE A 84 -0.44 1.09 -5.49
CA ILE A 84 -0.95 2.23 -4.74
C ILE A 84 -1.28 3.37 -5.71
N GLN A 85 -2.46 3.93 -5.56
CA GLN A 85 -2.84 5.19 -6.18
C GLN A 85 -2.75 6.30 -5.14
N TYR A 86 -2.21 7.46 -5.52
CA TYR A 86 -2.10 8.59 -4.61
C TYR A 86 -2.47 9.90 -5.31
N THR A 87 -2.96 10.84 -4.53
CA THR A 87 -3.33 12.19 -5.00
C THR A 87 -2.66 13.21 -4.10
N CYS A 88 -1.94 14.14 -4.71
CA CYS A 88 -1.21 15.20 -4.01
C CYS A 88 -1.91 16.53 -4.26
N ARG A 89 -2.37 17.18 -3.20
CA ARG A 89 -3.09 18.46 -3.31
C ARG A 89 -2.24 19.49 -4.06
N GLY A 90 -2.78 19.99 -5.17
CA GLY A 90 -2.13 21.02 -5.99
C GLY A 90 -0.96 20.53 -6.85
N ASN A 91 -0.65 19.24 -6.86
CA ASN A 91 0.49 18.70 -7.63
C ASN A 91 0.20 17.39 -8.38
N GLY A 92 -1.06 17.09 -8.64
CA GLY A 92 -1.44 15.95 -9.44
C GLY A 92 -1.61 14.65 -8.65
N TYR A 93 -1.33 13.55 -9.32
CA TYR A 93 -1.57 12.21 -8.79
C TYR A 93 -0.63 11.20 -9.46
N GLY A 94 -0.58 10.00 -8.90
CA GLY A 94 0.14 8.90 -9.49
C GLY A 94 -0.44 7.54 -9.11
N ARG A 95 -0.07 6.55 -9.90
CA ARG A 95 -0.32 5.14 -9.62
C ARG A 95 1.00 4.40 -9.77
N THR A 96 1.40 3.70 -8.73
CA THR A 96 2.68 2.98 -8.67
C THR A 96 2.44 1.52 -8.32
N SER A 97 2.97 0.63 -9.14
CA SER A 97 3.06 -0.79 -8.87
C SER A 97 4.51 -1.15 -8.53
N ILE A 98 4.70 -1.90 -7.47
CA ILE A 98 6.00 -2.36 -7.00
C ILE A 98 5.95 -3.87 -6.89
N ARG A 99 6.77 -4.57 -7.68
CA ARG A 99 6.88 -6.02 -7.67
C ARG A 99 8.21 -6.45 -7.07
N LYS A 100 8.12 -7.21 -6.00
CA LYS A 100 9.28 -7.77 -5.30
C LYS A 100 9.81 -9.00 -6.02
N GLU A 101 11.07 -8.99 -6.39
CA GLU A 101 11.81 -10.17 -6.87
C GLU A 101 12.57 -10.83 -5.73
N THR A 102 13.31 -10.02 -4.96
CA THR A 102 13.98 -10.41 -3.71
C THR A 102 13.84 -9.29 -2.68
N GLY A 103 14.35 -9.48 -1.47
CA GLY A 103 14.39 -8.41 -0.46
C GLY A 103 15.25 -7.21 -0.88
N SER A 104 16.14 -7.37 -1.87
CA SER A 104 17.07 -6.36 -2.36
C SER A 104 16.87 -5.97 -3.83
N LEU A 105 15.78 -6.43 -4.46
CA LEU A 105 15.50 -6.18 -5.87
C LEU A 105 14.00 -6.06 -6.11
N VAL A 106 13.56 -4.93 -6.64
CA VAL A 106 12.16 -4.71 -7.05
C VAL A 106 12.09 -4.10 -8.44
N GLN A 107 10.95 -4.31 -9.11
CA GLN A 107 10.56 -3.62 -10.32
C GLN A 107 9.47 -2.60 -9.98
N ILE A 108 9.58 -1.39 -10.51
CA ILE A 108 8.66 -0.29 -10.24
C ILE A 108 8.12 0.23 -11.55
N ASP A 109 6.80 0.29 -11.65
CA ASP A 109 6.09 0.96 -12.74
C ASP A 109 5.23 2.07 -12.15
N SER A 110 5.35 3.28 -12.68
CA SER A 110 4.61 4.43 -12.17
C SER A 110 4.17 5.35 -13.29
N GLN A 111 2.97 5.90 -13.14
CA GLN A 111 2.39 6.84 -14.08
C GLN A 111 1.48 7.84 -13.37
N GLY A 112 1.26 8.99 -13.97
CA GLY A 112 0.37 10.01 -13.42
C GLY A 112 0.59 11.39 -14.02
N ILE A 113 0.26 12.39 -13.23
CA ILE A 113 0.46 13.82 -13.53
C ILE A 113 1.31 14.44 -12.44
N ALA A 114 2.39 15.11 -12.81
CA ALA A 114 3.24 15.86 -11.89
C ALA A 114 3.52 17.25 -12.51
N ASP A 115 3.32 18.31 -11.74
CA ASP A 115 3.51 19.69 -12.20
C ASP A 115 2.74 20.01 -13.49
N GLY A 116 1.51 19.50 -13.59
CA GLY A 116 0.64 19.69 -14.75
C GLY A 116 1.02 18.87 -16.00
N LYS A 117 2.03 18.00 -15.90
CA LYS A 117 2.53 17.20 -17.04
C LYS A 117 2.37 15.70 -16.77
N PRO A 118 1.96 14.91 -17.77
CA PRO A 118 1.94 13.48 -17.66
C PRO A 118 3.35 12.91 -17.50
N PHE A 119 3.47 11.85 -16.69
CA PHE A 119 4.68 11.07 -16.58
C PHE A 119 4.38 9.58 -16.60
N GLU A 120 5.33 8.82 -17.07
CA GLU A 120 5.37 7.37 -17.01
C GLU A 120 6.82 6.93 -16.90
N PHE A 121 7.11 5.96 -16.04
CA PHE A 121 8.42 5.32 -16.01
C PHE A 121 8.34 3.88 -15.52
N SER A 122 9.29 3.08 -15.97
CA SER A 122 9.63 1.78 -15.43
C SER A 122 11.06 1.79 -14.94
N ALA A 123 11.31 1.24 -13.76
CA ALA A 123 12.64 1.19 -13.18
C ALA A 123 12.89 -0.15 -12.45
N GLU A 124 14.13 -0.60 -12.49
CA GLU A 124 14.64 -1.60 -11.58
C GLU A 124 15.28 -0.89 -10.39
N ALA A 125 14.90 -1.26 -9.18
CA ALA A 125 15.54 -0.76 -7.97
C ALA A 125 16.30 -1.88 -7.28
N ARG A 126 17.57 -1.64 -6.98
CA ARG A 126 18.49 -2.60 -6.36
C ARG A 126 19.17 -1.97 -5.16
N ARG A 127 19.19 -2.72 -4.05
CA ARG A 127 19.96 -2.29 -2.87
C ARG A 127 21.45 -2.31 -3.16
N THR A 128 22.15 -1.25 -2.80
CA THR A 128 23.58 -1.08 -3.05
C THR A 128 24.42 -0.99 -1.79
N GLY A 129 23.80 -0.81 -0.62
CA GLY A 129 24.51 -0.70 0.64
C GLY A 129 23.73 0.07 1.70
N SER A 130 24.44 0.76 2.58
CA SER A 130 23.83 1.64 3.57
C SER A 130 23.48 3.01 2.97
N CYS A 131 22.63 3.77 3.71
CA CYS A 131 22.32 5.16 3.35
C CYS A 131 23.45 6.07 3.87
N ASN A 132 24.43 6.35 3.08
CA ASN A 132 25.48 7.33 3.39
C ASN A 132 25.43 8.51 2.42
#